data_1e5a58b63a505f046a6ba8404d117c06
#
_entry.id   1e5a58b63a505f046a6ba8404d117c06
#
_cell.length_a   1.000
_cell.length_b   1.000
_cell.length_c   1.000
_cell.angle_alpha   90.00
_cell.angle_beta   90.00
_cell.angle_gamma   90.00
#
_symmetry.space_group_name_H-M   'P 1'
#
loop_
_entity.id
_entity.type
_entity.pdbx_description
1 polymer ?
#
loop_
_entity_poly.entity_id
_entity_poly.type
_entity_poly.pdbx_seq_one_letter_code
_entity_poly.pdbx_strand_id
1 'polypeptide(L)'
;MALGFLGGCASHADESVEAFSRWHDTARRQAENGTLQWSDFYQQSFDRLAALSPSLQQDTQLEKTVLLLSHARKFEARELTPQQFAAERAVIETQLAARLR
;
A
#
# COMPACT_ATOMS: atom_id res chain seq x y z
N MET A 1 -13.70 13.94 25.45
CA MET A 1 -12.57 13.98 24.74
C MET A 1 -11.73 12.81 24.95
N ALA A 2 -11.11 12.70 26.07
CA ALA A 2 -10.27 11.58 26.37
C ALA A 2 -10.98 10.26 26.27
N LEU A 3 -12.25 10.29 26.42
CA LEU A 3 -13.05 9.10 26.35
C LEU A 3 -12.99 8.42 25.02
N GLY A 4 -12.98 9.19 23.97
CA GLY A 4 -12.90 8.66 22.68
C GLY A 4 -11.61 7.96 22.41
N PHE A 5 -10.57 8.36 23.02
CA PHE A 5 -9.37 7.72 22.94
C PHE A 5 -9.41 6.39 23.54
N LEU A 6 -9.99 6.21 24.69
CA LEU A 6 -10.04 4.95 25.34
C LEU A 6 -10.83 3.93 24.56
N GLY A 7 -11.92 4.36 23.95
CA GLY A 7 -12.72 3.50 23.12
C GLY A 7 -11.93 3.00 21.93
N GLY A 8 -11.14 3.85 21.36
CA GLY A 8 -10.31 3.49 20.24
C GLY A 8 -9.28 2.44 20.59
N CYS A 9 -8.78 2.44 21.78
CA CYS A 9 -7.81 1.46 22.18
C CYS A 9 -8.35 0.06 22.18
N ALA A 10 -9.57 -0.14 22.56
CA ALA A 10 -10.16 -1.46 22.66
C ALA A 10 -10.22 -2.19 21.31
N SER A 11 -10.51 -1.45 20.26
CA SER A 11 -10.63 -2.03 18.92
C SER A 11 -9.50 -1.58 18.01
N HIS A 12 -8.40 -1.25 18.61
CA HIS A 12 -7.31 -0.60 17.89
C HIS A 12 -6.80 -1.39 16.70
N ALA A 13 -6.61 -2.69 16.82
CA ALA A 13 -6.08 -3.50 15.74
C ALA A 13 -7.01 -3.49 14.53
N ASP A 14 -8.30 -3.67 14.75
CA ASP A 14 -9.28 -3.67 13.68
C ASP A 14 -9.38 -2.30 13.03
N GLU A 15 -9.37 -1.27 13.85
CA GLU A 15 -9.41 0.10 13.36
C GLU A 15 -8.20 0.43 12.50
N SER A 16 -7.02 -0.09 12.88
CA SER A 16 -5.81 0.15 12.13
C SER A 16 -5.88 -0.47 10.73
N VAL A 17 -6.39 -1.69 10.63
CA VAL A 17 -6.57 -2.36 9.34
C VAL A 17 -7.59 -1.61 8.48
N GLU A 18 -8.72 -1.24 9.06
CA GLU A 18 -9.74 -0.48 8.34
C GLU A 18 -9.24 0.89 7.92
N ALA A 19 -8.52 1.56 8.80
CA ALA A 19 -7.97 2.86 8.50
C ALA A 19 -6.97 2.78 7.36
N PHE A 20 -6.13 1.74 7.35
CA PHE A 20 -5.21 1.51 6.25
C PHE A 20 -5.97 1.31 4.94
N SER A 21 -7.00 0.47 4.94
CA SER A 21 -7.78 0.21 3.74
C SER A 21 -8.43 1.47 3.17
N ARG A 22 -9.02 2.29 4.04
CA ARG A 22 -9.65 3.54 3.60
C ARG A 22 -8.62 4.50 3.02
N TRP A 23 -7.49 4.64 3.70
CA TRP A 23 -6.42 5.50 3.22
C TRP A 23 -5.89 4.99 1.88
N HIS A 24 -5.68 3.68 1.78
CA HIS A 24 -5.13 3.04 0.58
C HIS A 24 -6.02 3.29 -0.64
N ASP A 25 -7.32 3.12 -0.48
CA ASP A 25 -8.27 3.35 -1.57
C ASP A 25 -8.23 4.80 -2.05
N THR A 26 -8.20 5.75 -1.12
CA THR A 26 -8.15 7.16 -1.45
C THR A 26 -6.83 7.53 -2.12
N ALA A 27 -5.72 7.08 -1.53
CA ALA A 27 -4.40 7.40 -2.04
C ALA A 27 -4.15 6.76 -3.41
N ARG A 28 -4.69 5.56 -3.63
CA ARG A 28 -4.57 4.90 -4.93
C ARG A 28 -5.25 5.73 -6.02
N ARG A 29 -6.43 6.26 -5.72
CA ARG A 29 -7.13 7.12 -6.69
C ARG A 29 -6.31 8.38 -6.98
N GLN A 30 -5.65 8.93 -5.96
CA GLN A 30 -4.79 10.09 -6.14
C GLN A 30 -3.58 9.76 -7.01
N ALA A 31 -3.01 8.57 -6.85
CA ALA A 31 -1.90 8.14 -7.69
C ALA A 31 -2.36 7.93 -9.12
N GLU A 32 -3.53 7.35 -9.30
CA GLU A 32 -4.09 7.11 -10.64
C GLU A 32 -4.39 8.40 -11.37
N ASN A 33 -4.82 9.43 -10.68
CA ASN A 33 -5.14 10.71 -11.32
C ASN A 33 -3.96 11.71 -11.34
N GLY A 34 -2.80 11.27 -10.86
CA GLY A 34 -1.59 12.10 -10.93
C GLY A 34 -1.39 13.08 -9.80
N THR A 35 -2.28 13.10 -8.80
CA THR A 35 -2.17 14.02 -7.67
C THR A 35 -1.08 13.56 -6.69
N LEU A 36 -0.83 12.26 -6.63
CA LEU A 36 0.17 11.66 -5.76
C LEU A 36 1.09 10.83 -6.63
N GLN A 37 2.40 10.92 -6.43
CA GLN A 37 3.33 10.10 -7.19
C GLN A 37 3.21 8.64 -6.74
N TRP A 38 3.39 7.70 -7.68
CA TRP A 38 3.29 6.27 -7.35
C TRP A 38 4.33 5.86 -6.33
N SER A 39 5.56 6.40 -6.39
CA SER A 39 6.58 6.06 -5.39
C SER A 39 6.19 6.54 -4.01
N ASP A 40 5.57 7.72 -3.89
CA ASP A 40 5.10 8.23 -2.62
C ASP A 40 3.96 7.37 -2.09
N PHE A 41 3.06 6.96 -2.96
CA PHE A 41 1.96 6.08 -2.59
C PHE A 41 2.49 4.76 -2.02
N TYR A 42 3.45 4.13 -2.70
CA TYR A 42 3.98 2.85 -2.24
C TYR A 42 4.88 3.00 -1.00
N GLN A 43 5.60 4.11 -0.88
CA GLN A 43 6.40 4.35 0.32
C GLN A 43 5.49 4.52 1.54
N GLN A 44 4.43 5.29 1.40
CA GLN A 44 3.48 5.48 2.48
C GLN A 44 2.74 4.18 2.80
N SER A 45 2.42 3.38 1.78
CA SER A 45 1.80 2.08 1.98
C SER A 45 2.70 1.16 2.80
N PHE A 46 3.98 1.13 2.48
CA PHE A 46 4.95 0.33 3.21
C PHE A 46 5.01 0.76 4.67
N ASP A 47 5.14 2.07 4.91
CA ASP A 47 5.26 2.60 6.27
C ASP A 47 4.03 2.27 7.11
N ARG A 48 2.85 2.39 6.53
CA ARG A 48 1.61 2.11 7.23
C ARG A 48 1.41 0.62 7.49
N LEU A 49 1.77 -0.21 6.50
CA LEU A 49 1.67 -1.67 6.67
C LEU A 49 2.66 -2.16 7.73
N ALA A 50 3.85 -1.59 7.76
CA ALA A 50 4.86 -1.98 8.74
C ALA A 50 4.44 -1.65 10.17
N ALA A 51 3.52 -0.70 10.34
CA ALA A 51 3.02 -0.31 11.64
C ALA A 51 1.87 -1.20 12.14
N LEU A 52 1.33 -2.05 11.27
CA LEU A 52 0.27 -2.97 11.68
C LEU A 52 0.87 -4.18 12.41
N SER A 53 0.03 -4.93 13.09
CA SER A 53 0.48 -6.11 13.81
C SER A 53 1.07 -7.14 12.85
N PRO A 54 2.18 -7.78 13.20
CA PRO A 54 2.80 -8.76 12.32
C PRO A 54 1.88 -9.93 12.00
N SER A 55 1.88 -10.36 10.75
CA SER A 55 1.13 -11.52 10.30
C SER A 55 1.71 -11.97 8.97
N LEU A 56 1.35 -13.16 8.54
CA LEU A 56 1.79 -13.69 7.25
C LEU A 56 1.28 -12.82 6.10
N GLN A 57 0.04 -12.34 6.20
CA GLN A 57 -0.53 -11.46 5.19
C GLN A 57 0.20 -10.13 5.14
N GLN A 58 0.57 -9.61 6.31
CA GLN A 58 1.32 -8.37 6.36
C GLN A 58 2.68 -8.53 5.68
N ASP A 59 3.37 -9.65 5.93
CA ASP A 59 4.68 -9.89 5.31
C ASP A 59 4.56 -9.95 3.79
N THR A 60 3.54 -10.62 3.28
CA THR A 60 3.28 -10.70 1.85
C THR A 60 2.99 -9.32 1.26
N GLN A 61 2.19 -8.52 1.96
CA GLN A 61 1.87 -7.17 1.49
C GLN A 61 3.10 -6.25 1.52
N LEU A 62 3.98 -6.41 2.50
CA LEU A 62 5.22 -5.64 2.56
C LEU A 62 6.13 -6.00 1.38
N GLU A 63 6.27 -7.29 1.08
CA GLU A 63 7.07 -7.76 -0.04
C GLU A 63 6.57 -7.15 -1.35
N LYS A 64 5.25 -7.24 -1.56
CA LYS A 64 4.59 -6.67 -2.71
C LYS A 64 4.88 -5.17 -2.84
N THR A 65 4.75 -4.45 -1.74
CA THR A 65 4.89 -3.00 -1.75
C THR A 65 6.31 -2.58 -2.09
N VAL A 66 7.31 -3.34 -1.61
CA VAL A 66 8.70 -3.06 -1.95
C VAL A 66 8.95 -3.21 -3.45
N LEU A 67 8.41 -4.27 -4.05
CA LEU A 67 8.55 -4.48 -5.49
C LEU A 67 7.87 -3.37 -6.29
N LEU A 68 6.67 -3.00 -5.87
CA LEU A 68 5.93 -1.94 -6.54
C LEU A 68 6.62 -0.59 -6.39
N LEU A 69 7.19 -0.32 -5.22
CA LEU A 69 7.96 0.90 -5.00
C LEU A 69 9.16 0.97 -5.94
N SER A 70 9.88 -0.14 -6.07
CA SER A 70 11.02 -0.21 -6.97
C SER A 70 10.62 0.10 -8.41
N HIS A 71 9.52 -0.49 -8.88
CA HIS A 71 9.03 -0.24 -10.24
C HIS A 71 8.54 1.20 -10.41
N ALA A 72 7.91 1.77 -9.38
CA ALA A 72 7.46 3.16 -9.44
C ALA A 72 8.63 4.12 -9.58
N ARG A 73 9.73 3.83 -8.86
CA ARG A 73 10.93 4.66 -8.97
C ARG A 73 11.57 4.58 -10.35
N LYS A 74 11.57 3.38 -10.95
CA LYS A 74 12.07 3.21 -12.32
C LYS A 74 11.21 3.97 -13.32
N PHE A 75 9.90 3.94 -13.12
CA PHE A 75 8.97 4.67 -13.96
C PHE A 75 9.23 6.18 -13.87
N GLU A 76 9.41 6.69 -12.66
CA GLU A 76 9.67 8.13 -12.45
C GLU A 76 11.02 8.54 -12.98
N ALA A 77 12.00 7.63 -12.97
CA ALA A 77 13.33 7.86 -13.56
C ALA A 77 13.33 7.66 -15.08
N ARG A 78 12.15 7.38 -15.65
CA ARG A 78 11.97 7.18 -17.10
C ARG A 78 12.69 5.96 -17.64
N GLU A 79 12.91 4.98 -16.77
CA GLU A 79 13.48 3.70 -17.18
C GLU A 79 12.39 2.75 -17.66
N LEU A 80 11.15 3.04 -17.31
CA LEU A 80 9.97 2.29 -17.77
C LEU A 80 8.99 3.27 -18.40
N THR A 81 8.33 2.84 -19.46
CA THR A 81 7.24 3.64 -20.04
C THR A 81 6.00 3.48 -19.15
N PRO A 82 4.99 4.36 -19.28
CA PRO A 82 3.74 4.19 -18.53
C PRO A 82 3.10 2.83 -18.74
N GLN A 83 3.18 2.31 -19.98
CA GLN A 83 2.60 1.00 -20.31
C GLN A 83 3.38 -0.13 -19.64
N GLN A 84 4.70 -0.04 -19.63
CA GLN A 84 5.53 -1.04 -18.97
C GLN A 84 5.29 -1.05 -17.47
N PHE A 85 5.21 0.14 -16.87
CA PHE A 85 4.95 0.25 -15.45
C PHE A 85 3.58 -0.35 -15.10
N ALA A 86 2.54 -0.04 -15.88
CA ALA A 86 1.21 -0.58 -15.62
C ALA A 86 1.19 -2.10 -15.74
N ALA A 87 1.91 -2.65 -16.73
CA ALA A 87 1.97 -4.09 -16.94
C ALA A 87 2.70 -4.79 -15.78
N GLU A 88 3.84 -4.25 -15.34
CA GLU A 88 4.60 -4.82 -14.24
C GLU A 88 3.81 -4.76 -12.94
N ARG A 89 3.14 -3.65 -12.72
CA ARG A 89 2.31 -3.46 -11.54
C ARG A 89 1.19 -4.51 -11.49
N ALA A 90 0.52 -4.73 -12.62
CA ALA A 90 -0.55 -5.71 -12.71
C ALA A 90 -0.05 -7.13 -12.43
N VAL A 91 1.11 -7.49 -12.95
CA VAL A 91 1.71 -8.80 -12.73
C VAL A 91 2.01 -9.01 -11.23
N ILE A 92 2.65 -8.03 -10.62
CA ILE A 92 3.01 -8.14 -9.20
C ILE A 92 1.76 -8.25 -8.33
N GLU A 93 0.76 -7.42 -8.61
CA GLU A 93 -0.49 -7.45 -7.86
C GLU A 93 -1.21 -8.78 -8.01
N THR A 94 -1.20 -9.34 -9.21
CA THR A 94 -1.84 -10.62 -9.47
C THR A 94 -1.13 -11.77 -8.74
N GLN A 95 0.19 -11.79 -8.80
CA GLN A 95 0.98 -12.83 -8.14
C GLN A 95 0.77 -12.82 -6.64
N LEU A 96 0.64 -11.64 -6.09
CA LEU A 96 0.49 -11.52 -4.66
C LEU A 96 -0.92 -11.85 -4.19
N ALA A 97 -1.91 -11.54 -5.00
CA ALA A 97 -3.27 -11.97 -4.73
C ALA A 97 -3.33 -13.50 -4.71
N ALA A 98 -2.59 -14.16 -5.60
CA ALA A 98 -2.55 -15.62 -5.65
C ALA A 98 -1.92 -16.21 -4.39
N ARG A 99 -0.88 -15.55 -3.85
CA ARG A 99 -0.24 -16.03 -2.64
C ARG A 99 -1.11 -15.90 -1.39
N LEU A 100 -2.04 -14.98 -1.41
CA LEU A 100 -2.91 -14.73 -0.27
C LEU A 100 -4.12 -15.65 -0.19
N ARG A 101 -4.31 -16.50 -1.17
CA ARG A 101 -5.45 -17.41 -1.20
C ARG A 101 -5.25 -18.69 -0.39
#